data_47689fc599e34dfdf92fdc94f1a52487
#
_entry.id   47689fc599e34dfdf92fdc94f1a52487
#
_cell.length_a   1.000
_cell.length_b   1.000
_cell.length_c   1.000
_cell.angle_alpha   90.00
_cell.angle_beta   90.00
_cell.angle_gamma   90.00
#
_symmetry.space_group_name_H-M   'P 1'
#
loop_
_entity.id
_entity.type
_entity.pdbx_description
1 polymer ?
#
loop_
_entity_poly.entity_id
_entity_poly.type
_entity_poly.pdbx_seq_one_letter_code
_entity_poly.pdbx_strand_id
1 'polypeptide(L)'
;MKHPLVITAALLAWLPVLHAGEPGATSSLTDHLRDSSGLGESRELLAEWNDGVLKLSPLKARRQAWVDIPAPPGGWNLERRASVNAEIVNTGDEPVGVLLWVVGDHGWSAVVDAATLAPREKRGFSCDLREAYPDGTPKLDPRAIKQVRVMLAAPGVRQSTSTKTAGAGGIPTPRGNQAASLEVRALTARGEAPPWIRPPGRIEVPTVEDCPPAPGKRVRYRLPGDEKTGIYSVLNLPADWRPDARYPVIVEYPGNIFFAPACYSTGLPDQCVIGYGMTKGRGAITLGVPFLDRAAGKIVENGWGNPDDTAEYVTRMVARVCDQHGGDRGNIVLTGFSRGAIACGYIGLRDDRIAALWKGFHACQHYDGDGWNGATLAGAIERAARFRGEAVFQTDNPPDQFQPVMDAMKTKVTWAESGLGFHSTAMFLDDRPSTRRLREWFWQLVGNPRR
;
A
#
# COMPACT_ATOMS: atom_id res chain seq x y z
N MET A 1 -61.47 13.14 31.23
CA MET A 1 -60.50 13.16 30.12
C MET A 1 -59.15 12.84 30.73
N LYS A 2 -58.61 11.65 30.45
CA LYS A 2 -57.35 11.14 31.01
C LYS A 2 -56.30 11.27 29.91
N HIS A 3 -55.23 12.04 30.15
CA HIS A 3 -54.04 12.12 29.31
C HIS A 3 -53.10 10.94 29.62
N PRO A 4 -52.57 10.23 28.60
CA PRO A 4 -51.54 9.24 28.82
C PRO A 4 -50.12 9.90 28.89
N LEU A 5 -49.38 9.49 29.88
CA LEU A 5 -47.99 9.83 30.13
C LEU A 5 -47.12 9.04 29.12
N VAL A 6 -46.38 9.73 28.24
CA VAL A 6 -45.37 9.11 27.39
C VAL A 6 -44.04 9.08 28.14
N ILE A 7 -43.59 7.87 28.50
CA ILE A 7 -42.26 7.66 29.10
C ILE A 7 -41.30 7.41 27.92
N THR A 8 -40.43 8.38 27.68
CA THR A 8 -39.32 8.27 26.73
C THR A 8 -38.16 7.60 27.44
N ALA A 9 -37.88 6.33 27.11
CA ALA A 9 -36.70 5.62 27.57
C ALA A 9 -35.47 6.13 26.81
N ALA A 10 -34.58 6.83 27.50
CA ALA A 10 -33.28 7.21 26.99
C ALA A 10 -32.35 5.97 27.01
N LEU A 11 -32.00 5.44 25.84
CA LEU A 11 -30.94 4.47 25.69
C LEU A 11 -29.61 5.18 25.92
N LEU A 12 -29.01 5.03 27.11
CA LEU A 12 -27.62 5.34 27.37
C LEU A 12 -26.74 4.31 26.66
N ALA A 13 -26.19 4.70 25.51
CA ALA A 13 -25.12 3.96 24.88
C ALA A 13 -23.87 4.03 25.79
N TRP A 14 -23.46 2.90 26.30
CA TRP A 14 -22.16 2.76 26.97
C TRP A 14 -21.06 2.89 25.92
N LEU A 15 -20.45 4.07 25.83
CA LEU A 15 -19.13 4.23 25.21
C LEU A 15 -18.11 3.68 26.21
N PRO A 16 -17.21 2.78 25.79
CA PRO A 16 -16.12 2.38 26.68
C PRO A 16 -15.24 3.61 26.93
N VAL A 17 -15.19 4.04 28.19
CA VAL A 17 -14.23 5.04 28.66
C VAL A 17 -12.85 4.40 28.52
N LEU A 18 -12.11 4.78 27.47
CA LEU A 18 -10.70 4.48 27.35
C LEU A 18 -9.99 5.17 28.53
N HIS A 19 -9.61 4.39 29.53
CA HIS A 19 -8.78 4.86 30.63
C HIS A 19 -7.48 5.43 30.04
N ALA A 20 -7.24 6.72 30.25
CA ALA A 20 -5.92 7.31 30.07
C ALA A 20 -4.99 6.62 31.07
N GLY A 21 -4.14 5.70 30.56
CA GLY A 21 -3.22 4.95 31.41
C GLY A 21 -2.19 5.88 32.05
N GLU A 22 -1.78 5.53 33.27
CA GLU A 22 -0.75 6.23 34.02
C GLU A 22 0.58 6.33 33.26
N PRO A 23 1.41 7.36 33.58
CA PRO A 23 2.76 7.51 33.03
C PRO A 23 3.58 6.23 33.21
N GLY A 24 4.15 5.70 32.08
CA GLY A 24 4.90 4.44 32.07
C GLY A 24 4.06 3.18 31.85
N ALA A 25 2.74 3.29 31.73
CA ALA A 25 1.86 2.13 31.52
C ALA A 25 2.15 1.38 30.23
N THR A 26 2.32 0.05 30.35
CA THR A 26 2.39 -0.88 29.25
C THR A 26 0.95 -1.33 28.91
N SER A 27 0.60 -1.30 27.62
CA SER A 27 -0.67 -1.83 27.12
C SER A 27 -0.41 -3.08 26.30
N SER A 28 -1.07 -4.19 26.61
CA SER A 28 -1.05 -5.38 25.75
C SER A 28 -1.78 -5.09 24.45
N LEU A 29 -1.23 -5.60 23.34
CA LEU A 29 -1.87 -5.52 22.02
C LEU A 29 -2.55 -6.83 21.62
N THR A 30 -2.58 -7.83 22.52
CA THR A 30 -3.10 -9.16 22.24
C THR A 30 -4.26 -9.59 23.14
N ASP A 31 -4.71 -8.73 24.08
CA ASP A 31 -5.79 -9.06 25.02
C ASP A 31 -7.14 -9.38 24.33
N HIS A 32 -7.32 -8.95 23.08
CA HIS A 32 -8.50 -9.26 22.28
C HIS A 32 -8.42 -10.65 21.60
N LEU A 33 -7.24 -11.26 21.55
CA LEU A 33 -7.04 -12.60 20.97
C LEU A 33 -7.41 -13.67 21.99
N ARG A 34 -8.33 -14.56 21.63
CA ARG A 34 -8.71 -15.70 22.45
C ARG A 34 -7.98 -16.98 22.03
N ASP A 35 -7.82 -17.14 20.73
CA ASP A 35 -7.18 -18.31 20.11
C ASP A 35 -6.63 -17.91 18.73
N SER A 36 -6.12 -18.88 17.97
CA SER A 36 -5.53 -18.68 16.65
C SER A 36 -6.52 -18.18 15.59
N SER A 37 -7.84 -18.30 15.79
CA SER A 37 -8.85 -17.79 14.85
C SER A 37 -8.92 -16.25 14.83
N GLY A 38 -8.42 -15.61 15.87
CA GLY A 38 -8.27 -14.15 15.94
C GLY A 38 -7.07 -13.61 15.17
N LEU A 39 -6.18 -14.45 14.66
CA LEU A 39 -5.08 -14.04 13.81
C LEU A 39 -5.58 -13.65 12.41
N GLY A 40 -4.87 -12.73 11.76
CA GLY A 40 -5.16 -12.30 10.41
C GLY A 40 -4.53 -13.20 9.35
N GLU A 41 -4.08 -12.60 8.24
CA GLU A 41 -3.43 -13.32 7.15
C GLU A 41 -2.17 -14.06 7.67
N SER A 42 -2.08 -15.35 7.37
CA SER A 42 -0.88 -16.15 7.55
C SER A 42 -0.41 -16.68 6.20
N ARG A 43 0.85 -16.46 5.87
CA ARG A 43 1.44 -16.92 4.61
C ARG A 43 2.64 -17.81 4.86
N GLU A 44 2.57 -19.07 4.35
CA GLU A 44 3.64 -20.06 4.44
C GLU A 44 4.09 -20.36 5.90
N LEU A 45 3.22 -20.05 6.87
CA LEU A 45 3.41 -20.30 8.28
C LEU A 45 2.21 -21.04 8.88
N LEU A 46 2.51 -21.98 9.79
CA LEU A 46 1.57 -22.37 10.82
C LEU A 46 1.73 -21.39 11.99
N ALA A 47 0.66 -20.70 12.34
CA ALA A 47 0.62 -19.76 13.45
C ALA A 47 -0.36 -20.25 14.50
N GLU A 48 0.12 -20.42 15.73
CA GLU A 48 -0.68 -20.90 16.86
C GLU A 48 -0.60 -19.89 18.00
N TRP A 49 -1.75 -19.38 18.44
CA TRP A 49 -1.88 -18.51 19.59
C TRP A 49 -2.38 -19.31 20.79
N ASN A 50 -1.61 -19.32 21.87
CA ASN A 50 -1.97 -19.96 23.11
C ASN A 50 -1.35 -19.24 24.31
N ASP A 51 -2.15 -18.93 25.32
CA ASP A 51 -1.74 -18.34 26.61
C ASP A 51 -0.78 -17.14 26.50
N GLY A 52 -1.07 -16.22 25.56
CA GLY A 52 -0.25 -15.03 25.36
C GLY A 52 1.04 -15.25 24.57
N VAL A 53 1.24 -16.44 24.01
CA VAL A 53 2.39 -16.78 23.17
C VAL A 53 1.94 -17.12 21.76
N LEU A 54 2.52 -16.46 20.77
CA LEU A 54 2.35 -16.80 19.37
C LEU A 54 3.50 -17.68 18.91
N LYS A 55 3.20 -18.92 18.53
CA LYS A 55 4.16 -19.86 17.96
C LYS A 55 4.07 -19.84 16.44
N LEU A 56 5.22 -19.73 15.77
CA LEU A 56 5.34 -19.66 14.34
C LEU A 56 6.24 -20.78 13.82
N SER A 57 5.72 -21.59 12.91
CA SER A 57 6.44 -22.68 12.25
C SER A 57 6.31 -22.59 10.74
N PRO A 58 7.40 -22.43 9.96
CA PRO A 58 7.33 -22.38 8.51
C PRO A 58 6.80 -23.68 7.91
N LEU A 59 5.87 -23.57 6.96
CA LEU A 59 5.32 -24.74 6.25
C LEU A 59 6.24 -25.21 5.12
N LYS A 60 7.02 -24.30 4.54
CA LYS A 60 7.96 -24.57 3.41
C LYS A 60 9.14 -23.61 3.45
N ALA A 61 10.27 -24.03 2.90
CA ALA A 61 11.44 -23.19 2.67
C ALA A 61 11.16 -22.16 1.57
N ARG A 62 10.34 -21.14 1.81
CA ARG A 62 10.00 -20.08 0.85
C ARG A 62 10.51 -18.72 1.27
N ARG A 63 10.49 -17.80 0.31
CA ARG A 63 11.16 -16.49 0.38
C ARG A 63 10.60 -15.52 1.40
N GLN A 64 9.33 -15.65 1.75
CA GLN A 64 8.65 -14.75 2.70
C GLN A 64 7.55 -15.52 3.41
N ALA A 65 7.60 -15.52 4.73
CA ALA A 65 6.63 -16.18 5.57
C ALA A 65 6.22 -15.18 6.68
N TRP A 66 4.94 -14.96 6.90
CA TRP A 66 4.46 -14.00 7.90
C TRP A 66 3.11 -14.38 8.49
N VAL A 67 2.80 -13.73 9.59
CA VAL A 67 1.47 -13.71 10.18
C VAL A 67 1.11 -12.29 10.60
N ASP A 68 -0.14 -11.93 10.42
CA ASP A 68 -0.72 -10.69 10.90
C ASP A 68 -1.43 -10.89 12.24
N ILE A 69 -1.18 -9.98 13.15
CA ILE A 69 -1.91 -9.80 14.40
C ILE A 69 -2.77 -8.56 14.18
N PRO A 70 -4.06 -8.71 13.85
CA PRO A 70 -4.92 -7.58 13.52
C PRO A 70 -5.27 -6.78 14.79
N ALA A 71 -5.48 -5.50 14.63
CA ALA A 71 -6.11 -4.69 15.66
C ALA A 71 -7.59 -5.07 15.83
N PRO A 72 -8.20 -4.83 16.99
CA PRO A 72 -9.64 -4.95 17.16
C PRO A 72 -10.40 -4.00 16.21
N PRO A 73 -11.71 -4.21 16.00
CA PRO A 73 -12.51 -3.27 15.20
C PRO A 73 -12.29 -1.81 15.64
N GLY A 74 -11.99 -0.96 14.68
CA GLY A 74 -11.62 0.46 14.93
C GLY A 74 -10.11 0.72 14.95
N GLY A 75 -9.28 -0.32 15.04
CA GLY A 75 -7.81 -0.16 15.10
C GLY A 75 -7.31 0.12 16.53
N TRP A 76 -5.97 0.16 16.66
CA TRP A 76 -5.35 0.66 17.90
C TRP A 76 -5.05 2.15 17.75
N ASN A 77 -5.50 2.94 18.73
CA ASN A 77 -5.00 4.31 18.92
C ASN A 77 -3.84 4.29 19.92
N LEU A 78 -2.63 4.41 19.39
CA LEU A 78 -1.37 4.42 20.14
C LEU A 78 -0.75 5.83 20.20
N GLU A 79 -1.54 6.88 20.02
CA GLU A 79 -1.09 8.29 19.99
C GLU A 79 -0.20 8.68 21.18
N ARG A 80 -0.49 8.13 22.35
CA ARG A 80 0.25 8.45 23.60
C ARG A 80 1.37 7.46 23.88
N ARG A 81 1.69 6.57 22.97
CA ARG A 81 2.75 5.55 23.10
C ARG A 81 3.96 5.89 22.24
N ALA A 82 5.15 5.61 22.76
CA ALA A 82 6.40 5.82 22.04
C ALA A 82 6.70 4.67 21.07
N SER A 83 6.45 3.43 21.48
CA SER A 83 6.84 2.26 20.70
C SER A 83 5.89 1.08 20.85
N VAL A 84 5.94 0.17 19.86
CA VAL A 84 5.41 -1.19 19.95
C VAL A 84 6.59 -2.14 20.15
N ASN A 85 6.48 -3.02 21.14
CA ASN A 85 7.55 -3.92 21.56
C ASN A 85 7.07 -5.37 21.56
N ALA A 86 7.98 -6.28 21.23
CA ALA A 86 7.77 -7.71 21.36
C ALA A 86 9.05 -8.39 21.85
N GLU A 87 8.91 -9.44 22.63
CA GLU A 87 9.98 -10.39 22.93
C GLU A 87 9.87 -11.54 21.96
N ILE A 88 10.91 -11.82 21.18
CA ILE A 88 10.92 -12.90 20.19
C ILE A 88 12.06 -13.85 20.47
N VAL A 89 11.73 -15.14 20.48
CA VAL A 89 12.67 -16.25 20.72
C VAL A 89 12.76 -17.10 19.47
N ASN A 90 13.96 -17.33 18.97
CA ASN A 90 14.21 -18.37 17.99
C ASN A 90 14.22 -19.72 18.69
N THR A 91 13.17 -20.52 18.52
CA THR A 91 13.07 -21.86 19.12
C THR A 91 13.62 -22.95 18.20
N GLY A 92 14.05 -22.59 16.99
CA GLY A 92 14.69 -23.50 16.03
C GLY A 92 16.18 -23.67 16.25
N ASP A 93 16.78 -24.53 15.42
CA ASP A 93 18.18 -24.91 15.49
C ASP A 93 19.06 -24.14 14.46
N GLU A 94 18.45 -23.26 13.66
CA GLU A 94 19.10 -22.48 12.62
C GLU A 94 18.90 -20.97 12.85
N PRO A 95 19.84 -20.11 12.41
CA PRO A 95 19.65 -18.68 12.46
C PRO A 95 18.48 -18.24 11.58
N VAL A 96 17.69 -17.27 12.04
CA VAL A 96 16.53 -16.74 11.33
C VAL A 96 16.51 -15.21 11.35
N GLY A 97 16.22 -14.60 10.19
CA GLY A 97 15.89 -13.19 10.11
C GLY A 97 14.46 -12.97 10.60
N VAL A 98 14.25 -11.94 11.40
CA VAL A 98 12.94 -11.56 11.95
C VAL A 98 12.69 -10.09 11.69
N LEU A 99 11.49 -9.76 11.23
CA LEU A 99 11.01 -8.38 11.13
C LEU A 99 9.71 -8.26 11.92
N LEU A 100 9.66 -7.28 12.81
CA LEU A 100 8.44 -6.83 13.47
C LEU A 100 7.97 -5.56 12.77
N TRP A 101 6.82 -5.60 12.12
CA TRP A 101 6.21 -4.47 11.46
C TRP A 101 5.01 -3.97 12.25
N VAL A 102 4.93 -2.65 12.46
CA VAL A 102 3.70 -1.98 12.90
C VAL A 102 3.11 -1.27 11.68
N VAL A 103 1.91 -1.68 11.28
CA VAL A 103 1.29 -1.24 10.02
C VAL A 103 0.10 -0.35 10.31
N GLY A 104 0.10 0.82 9.71
CA GLY A 104 -0.96 1.82 9.80
C GLY A 104 -2.11 1.56 8.82
N ASP A 105 -2.91 2.57 8.64
CA ASP A 105 -4.19 2.55 7.91
C ASP A 105 -4.07 2.24 6.41
N HIS A 106 -2.94 2.58 5.76
CA HIS A 106 -2.78 2.46 4.31
C HIS A 106 -2.01 1.22 3.85
N GLY A 107 -1.66 0.32 4.76
CA GLY A 107 -0.90 -0.87 4.42
C GLY A 107 0.60 -0.64 4.16
N TRP A 108 1.03 0.51 3.64
CA TRP A 108 2.45 0.88 3.53
C TRP A 108 2.90 1.90 4.57
N SER A 109 1.97 2.49 5.30
CA SER A 109 2.23 3.34 6.45
C SER A 109 2.72 2.45 7.59
N ALA A 110 4.03 2.23 7.69
CA ALA A 110 4.59 1.24 8.60
C ALA A 110 5.95 1.65 9.16
N VAL A 111 6.25 1.16 10.37
CA VAL A 111 7.57 1.17 10.97
C VAL A 111 8.01 -0.27 11.28
N VAL A 112 9.32 -0.51 11.32
CA VAL A 112 9.87 -1.86 11.43
C VAL A 112 11.08 -1.90 12.35
N ASP A 113 11.22 -3.00 13.11
CA ASP A 113 12.49 -3.44 13.68
C ASP A 113 12.86 -4.81 13.11
N ALA A 114 14.15 -4.99 12.78
CA ALA A 114 14.63 -6.17 12.10
C ALA A 114 15.96 -6.65 12.68
N ALA A 115 16.06 -7.97 12.85
CA ALA A 115 17.29 -8.62 13.32
C ALA A 115 17.41 -10.05 12.81
N THR A 116 18.63 -10.58 12.86
CA THR A 116 18.89 -12.03 12.77
C THR A 116 19.05 -12.57 14.18
N LEU A 117 18.29 -13.63 14.50
CA LEU A 117 18.39 -14.37 15.76
C LEU A 117 19.19 -15.65 15.54
N ALA A 118 20.22 -15.87 16.37
CA ALA A 118 20.89 -17.17 16.43
C ALA A 118 19.93 -18.26 16.97
N PRO A 119 20.26 -19.55 16.82
CA PRO A 119 19.51 -20.63 17.46
C PRO A 119 19.34 -20.38 18.97
N ARG A 120 18.12 -20.54 19.45
CA ARG A 120 17.75 -20.36 20.87
C ARG A 120 17.93 -18.92 21.40
N GLU A 121 18.28 -17.96 20.56
CA GLU A 121 18.40 -16.57 20.97
C GLU A 121 17.03 -15.96 21.27
N LYS A 122 17.02 -15.18 22.37
CA LYS A 122 15.89 -14.35 22.79
C LYS A 122 16.28 -12.88 22.64
N ARG A 123 15.41 -12.08 21.99
CA ARG A 123 15.64 -10.67 21.77
C ARG A 123 14.37 -9.84 21.92
N GLY A 124 14.53 -8.63 22.48
CA GLY A 124 13.50 -7.59 22.43
C GLY A 124 13.54 -6.85 21.10
N PHE A 125 12.38 -6.69 20.49
CA PHE A 125 12.14 -5.84 19.31
C PHE A 125 11.38 -4.59 19.73
N SER A 126 11.65 -3.46 19.05
CA SER A 126 11.03 -2.17 19.37
C SER A 126 10.84 -1.33 18.11
N CYS A 127 9.61 -1.11 17.71
CA CYS A 127 9.23 -0.23 16.60
C CYS A 127 8.88 1.16 17.14
N ASP A 128 9.64 2.17 16.75
CA ASP A 128 9.37 3.57 17.10
C ASP A 128 8.16 4.10 16.32
N LEU A 129 7.10 4.47 17.03
CA LEU A 129 5.88 5.03 16.43
C LEU A 129 6.04 6.49 15.94
N ARG A 130 7.19 7.10 16.19
CA ARG A 130 7.54 8.46 15.76
C ARG A 130 8.58 8.49 14.64
N GLU A 131 8.95 7.32 14.13
CA GLU A 131 9.91 7.23 13.03
C GLU A 131 9.40 8.04 11.82
N ALA A 132 10.31 8.81 11.22
CA ALA A 132 10.03 9.68 10.10
C ALA A 132 10.92 9.38 8.89
N TYR A 133 10.49 9.83 7.72
CA TYR A 133 11.30 9.88 6.51
C TYR A 133 12.36 10.99 6.60
N PRO A 134 13.35 11.01 5.69
CA PRO A 134 14.42 12.01 5.72
C PRO A 134 13.93 13.46 5.64
N ASP A 135 12.76 13.70 5.06
CA ASP A 135 12.13 15.03 5.00
C ASP A 135 11.31 15.38 6.26
N GLY A 136 11.34 14.53 7.28
CA GLY A 136 10.59 14.70 8.53
C GLY A 136 9.14 14.24 8.46
N THR A 137 8.64 13.74 7.33
CA THR A 137 7.28 13.18 7.24
C THR A 137 7.17 11.91 8.07
N PRO A 138 6.20 11.80 9.00
CA PRO A 138 5.98 10.59 9.78
C PRO A 138 5.69 9.37 8.90
N LYS A 139 6.28 8.22 9.21
CA LYS A 139 6.07 6.98 8.47
C LYS A 139 4.68 6.37 8.68
N LEU A 140 4.03 6.66 9.81
CA LEU A 140 2.66 6.21 10.08
C LEU A 140 1.88 7.22 10.95
N ASP A 141 0.57 7.03 11.03
CA ASP A 141 -0.29 7.69 11.99
C ASP A 141 -0.53 6.75 13.19
N PRO A 142 0.02 7.05 14.38
CA PRO A 142 -0.11 6.17 15.54
C PRO A 142 -1.54 6.06 16.08
N ARG A 143 -2.48 6.90 15.62
CA ARG A 143 -3.90 6.80 15.99
C ARG A 143 -4.67 5.74 15.19
N ALA A 144 -4.07 5.21 14.12
CA ALA A 144 -4.74 4.34 13.16
C ALA A 144 -3.89 3.09 12.83
N ILE A 145 -3.42 2.40 13.85
CA ILE A 145 -2.68 1.14 13.66
C ILE A 145 -3.67 0.02 13.35
N LYS A 146 -3.45 -0.68 12.23
CA LYS A 146 -4.33 -1.77 11.76
C LYS A 146 -3.87 -3.14 12.18
N GLN A 147 -2.57 -3.35 12.22
CA GLN A 147 -2.01 -4.66 12.53
C GLN A 147 -0.54 -4.58 12.93
N VAL A 148 -0.08 -5.63 13.59
CA VAL A 148 1.34 -5.97 13.72
C VAL A 148 1.60 -7.19 12.87
N ARG A 149 2.65 -7.14 12.01
CA ARG A 149 3.09 -8.29 11.20
C ARG A 149 4.41 -8.81 11.74
N VAL A 150 4.46 -10.11 11.99
CA VAL A 150 5.72 -10.81 12.28
C VAL A 150 6.11 -11.60 11.04
N MET A 151 7.33 -11.37 10.57
CA MET A 151 7.83 -11.92 9.33
C MET A 151 9.13 -12.67 9.55
N LEU A 152 9.21 -13.88 9.01
CA LEU A 152 10.42 -14.66 8.95
C LEU A 152 11.15 -14.38 7.64
N ALA A 153 12.46 -14.17 7.74
CA ALA A 153 13.32 -13.87 6.62
C ALA A 153 14.63 -14.68 6.72
N ALA A 154 15.51 -14.60 5.70
CA ALA A 154 16.84 -15.20 5.82
C ALA A 154 17.68 -14.48 6.87
N PRO A 155 18.67 -15.19 7.37
CA PRO A 155 19.76 -14.59 8.12
C PRO A 155 20.40 -13.42 7.35
N GLY A 156 20.86 -12.40 8.09
CA GLY A 156 21.47 -11.21 7.51
C GLY A 156 20.55 -10.00 7.34
N VAL A 157 19.27 -10.14 7.67
CA VAL A 157 18.37 -8.99 7.79
C VAL A 157 18.87 -8.04 8.88
N ARG A 158 19.03 -6.77 8.53
CA ARG A 158 19.41 -5.68 9.44
C ARG A 158 18.50 -4.49 9.23
N GLN A 159 18.27 -3.74 10.28
CA GLN A 159 17.67 -2.42 10.15
C GLN A 159 18.62 -1.54 9.33
N SER A 160 18.19 -1.12 8.14
CA SER A 160 18.98 -0.22 7.30
C SER A 160 18.73 1.21 7.75
N THR A 161 19.70 1.82 8.41
CA THR A 161 19.69 3.25 8.73
C THR A 161 20.15 4.12 7.55
N SER A 162 20.55 3.51 6.43
CA SER A 162 21.15 4.22 5.29
C SER A 162 20.24 4.20 4.07
N THR A 163 19.80 5.37 3.66
CA THR A 163 19.07 5.63 2.42
C THR A 163 19.93 5.44 1.15
N LYS A 164 21.25 5.21 1.31
CA LYS A 164 22.20 5.15 0.17
C LYS A 164 22.47 3.74 -0.38
N THR A 165 21.99 2.67 0.23
CA THR A 165 22.32 1.30 -0.17
C THR A 165 21.14 0.44 -0.60
N ALA A 166 19.98 1.02 -0.80
CA ALA A 166 18.87 0.35 -1.50
C ALA A 166 19.04 0.42 -3.03
N GLY A 167 20.27 0.25 -3.52
CA GLY A 167 20.46 -0.11 -4.91
C GLY A 167 19.81 -1.47 -5.15
N ALA A 168 19.15 -1.69 -6.28
CA ALA A 168 18.43 -2.84 -6.85
C ALA A 168 18.42 -4.21 -6.13
N GLY A 169 18.99 -4.33 -4.95
CA GLY A 169 18.89 -5.43 -4.01
C GLY A 169 17.83 -5.10 -2.97
N GLY A 170 16.58 -5.45 -3.26
CA GLY A 170 15.59 -5.63 -2.20
C GLY A 170 16.23 -6.46 -1.08
N ILE A 171 15.63 -6.45 0.14
CA ILE A 171 16.05 -7.40 1.18
C ILE A 171 16.30 -8.73 0.45
N PRO A 172 17.51 -9.30 0.49
CA PRO A 172 17.77 -10.54 -0.22
C PRO A 172 16.64 -11.47 0.14
N THR A 173 15.85 -11.87 -0.85
CA THR A 173 14.73 -12.77 -0.62
C THR A 173 15.34 -14.09 -0.19
N PRO A 174 15.30 -14.41 1.09
CA PRO A 174 16.04 -15.53 1.63
C PRO A 174 15.34 -16.82 1.29
N ARG A 175 16.12 -17.84 1.07
CA ARG A 175 15.60 -19.20 1.17
C ARG A 175 15.18 -19.38 2.62
N GLY A 176 13.87 -19.47 2.89
CA GLY A 176 13.37 -19.75 4.23
C GLY A 176 13.92 -21.09 4.68
N ASN A 177 14.33 -21.15 5.94
CA ASN A 177 14.81 -22.39 6.53
C ASN A 177 13.61 -23.12 7.19
N GLN A 178 13.36 -24.36 6.81
CA GLN A 178 12.32 -25.21 7.41
C GLN A 178 12.55 -25.50 8.90
N ALA A 179 13.78 -25.36 9.37
CA ALA A 179 14.15 -25.58 10.78
C ALA A 179 13.95 -24.33 11.67
N ALA A 180 13.59 -23.18 11.09
CA ALA A 180 13.34 -21.97 11.86
C ALA A 180 11.95 -22.06 12.51
N SER A 181 11.87 -21.80 13.82
CA SER A 181 10.62 -21.60 14.54
C SER A 181 10.76 -20.45 15.51
N LEU A 182 9.70 -19.69 15.73
CA LEU A 182 9.70 -18.54 16.61
C LEU A 182 8.61 -18.64 17.66
N GLU A 183 8.88 -18.06 18.83
CA GLU A 183 7.86 -17.66 19.78
C GLU A 183 7.88 -16.16 19.93
N VAL A 184 6.70 -15.53 19.80
CA VAL A 184 6.50 -14.09 20.04
C VAL A 184 5.73 -13.94 21.34
N ARG A 185 6.31 -13.16 22.26
CA ARG A 185 5.78 -12.95 23.60
C ARG A 185 5.67 -11.47 23.92
N ALA A 186 4.83 -11.12 24.87
CA ALA A 186 4.73 -9.76 25.42
C ALA A 186 4.61 -8.65 24.34
N LEU A 187 3.77 -8.87 23.31
CA LEU A 187 3.47 -7.84 22.33
C LEU A 187 2.71 -6.70 22.99
N THR A 188 3.37 -5.53 23.13
CA THR A 188 2.88 -4.42 23.96
C THR A 188 3.18 -3.06 23.33
N ALA A 189 2.36 -2.06 23.60
CA ALA A 189 2.69 -0.66 23.38
C ALA A 189 3.25 -0.05 24.68
N ARG A 190 4.39 0.65 24.59
CA ARG A 190 5.15 1.15 25.75
C ARG A 190 5.60 2.59 25.59
N GLY A 191 6.01 3.15 26.72
CA GLY A 191 6.54 4.50 26.82
C GLY A 191 5.48 5.57 26.60
N GLU A 192 5.79 6.78 27.03
CA GLU A 192 4.98 7.97 26.77
C GLU A 192 5.51 8.71 25.54
N ALA A 193 4.58 9.27 24.77
CA ALA A 193 4.89 10.18 23.69
C ALA A 193 4.02 11.44 23.80
N PRO A 194 4.54 12.59 23.36
CA PRO A 194 3.72 13.79 23.25
C PRO A 194 2.55 13.53 22.29
N PRO A 195 1.47 14.33 22.33
CA PRO A 195 0.40 14.25 21.37
C PRO A 195 0.95 14.25 19.95
N TRP A 196 0.41 13.35 19.12
CA TRP A 196 0.83 13.31 17.72
C TRP A 196 0.25 14.51 16.98
N ILE A 197 1.12 15.20 16.28
CA ILE A 197 0.71 16.34 15.45
C ILE A 197 0.58 15.83 14.01
N ARG A 198 -0.64 15.87 13.50
CA ARG A 198 -0.91 15.49 12.12
C ARG A 198 -0.16 16.40 11.16
N PRO A 199 0.60 15.85 10.18
CA PRO A 199 1.21 16.66 9.15
C PRO A 199 0.17 17.51 8.39
N PRO A 200 0.48 18.76 8.07
CA PRO A 200 -0.42 19.61 7.29
C PRO A 200 -0.83 18.95 5.97
N GLY A 201 -2.12 19.03 5.64
CA GLY A 201 -2.64 18.51 4.38
C GLY A 201 -2.68 16.99 4.24
N ARG A 202 -2.37 16.23 5.31
CA ARG A 202 -2.50 14.76 5.29
C ARG A 202 -3.94 14.35 5.01
N ILE A 203 -4.09 13.49 4.00
CA ILE A 203 -5.37 12.96 3.54
C ILE A 203 -5.60 11.59 4.19
N GLU A 204 -6.80 11.35 4.67
CA GLU A 204 -7.26 10.02 5.06
C GLU A 204 -7.87 9.33 3.84
N VAL A 205 -7.40 8.11 3.56
CA VAL A 205 -7.91 7.29 2.48
C VAL A 205 -8.91 6.30 3.06
N PRO A 206 -10.13 6.19 2.53
CA PRO A 206 -11.09 5.18 3.00
C PRO A 206 -10.54 3.77 2.85
N THR A 207 -10.89 2.89 3.77
CA THR A 207 -10.60 1.46 3.67
C THR A 207 -11.30 0.85 2.46
N VAL A 208 -10.73 -0.24 1.91
CA VAL A 208 -11.35 -0.98 0.81
C VAL A 208 -12.43 -1.90 1.37
N GLU A 209 -13.64 -1.78 0.84
CA GLU A 209 -14.82 -2.56 1.24
C GLU A 209 -15.24 -3.52 0.12
N ASP A 210 -15.93 -4.60 0.48
CA ASP A 210 -16.58 -5.51 -0.47
C ASP A 210 -18.09 -5.18 -0.52
N CYS A 211 -18.42 -4.05 -1.12
CA CYS A 211 -19.78 -3.54 -1.25
C CYS A 211 -19.98 -2.87 -2.62
N PRO A 212 -21.21 -2.53 -3.01
CA PRO A 212 -21.46 -1.77 -4.24
C PRO A 212 -20.76 -0.41 -4.25
N PRO A 213 -20.29 0.06 -5.44
CA PRO A 213 -19.71 1.39 -5.59
C PRO A 213 -20.67 2.51 -5.14
N ALA A 214 -20.16 3.44 -4.35
CA ALA A 214 -20.90 4.60 -3.86
C ALA A 214 -19.98 5.81 -3.70
N PRO A 215 -20.51 7.06 -3.67
CA PRO A 215 -19.69 8.26 -3.49
C PRO A 215 -18.80 8.18 -2.23
N GLY A 216 -17.52 8.49 -2.39
CA GLY A 216 -16.54 8.48 -1.31
C GLY A 216 -16.07 7.09 -0.84
N LYS A 217 -16.57 6.00 -1.41
CA LYS A 217 -16.15 4.64 -1.07
C LYS A 217 -15.09 4.10 -2.01
N ARG A 218 -14.18 3.30 -1.44
CA ARG A 218 -13.23 2.44 -2.17
C ARG A 218 -13.72 1.00 -2.08
N VAL A 219 -13.97 0.37 -3.21
CA VAL A 219 -14.57 -0.97 -3.24
C VAL A 219 -13.81 -1.94 -4.13
N ARG A 220 -13.85 -3.23 -3.80
CA ARG A 220 -13.40 -4.28 -4.71
C ARG A 220 -14.38 -4.41 -5.85
N TYR A 221 -13.91 -4.11 -7.05
CA TYR A 221 -14.73 -4.07 -8.25
C TYR A 221 -14.26 -5.12 -9.26
N ARG A 222 -15.16 -5.98 -9.70
CA ARG A 222 -14.86 -7.13 -10.55
C ARG A 222 -15.48 -6.99 -11.94
N LEU A 223 -14.79 -7.50 -12.96
CA LEU A 223 -15.43 -7.69 -14.26
C LEU A 223 -16.43 -8.87 -14.20
N PRO A 224 -17.45 -8.86 -15.06
CA PRO A 224 -18.29 -10.04 -15.26
C PRO A 224 -17.43 -11.27 -15.63
N GLY A 225 -17.65 -12.36 -14.89
CA GLY A 225 -16.87 -13.59 -14.97
C GLY A 225 -15.74 -13.73 -13.95
N ASP A 226 -15.39 -12.66 -13.23
CA ASP A 226 -14.37 -12.70 -12.17
C ASP A 226 -14.98 -12.81 -10.75
N GLU A 227 -16.30 -12.97 -10.60
CA GLU A 227 -17.00 -12.96 -9.29
C GLU A 227 -16.52 -14.07 -8.35
N LYS A 228 -16.09 -15.20 -8.91
CA LYS A 228 -15.64 -16.39 -8.16
C LYS A 228 -14.12 -16.54 -8.16
N THR A 229 -13.39 -15.56 -8.70
CA THR A 229 -11.94 -15.56 -8.75
C THR A 229 -11.33 -14.67 -7.66
N GLY A 230 -10.02 -14.74 -7.46
CA GLY A 230 -9.28 -13.78 -6.66
C GLY A 230 -8.98 -12.45 -7.36
N ILE A 231 -9.51 -12.23 -8.58
CA ILE A 231 -9.22 -11.06 -9.40
C ILE A 231 -10.20 -9.92 -9.08
N TYR A 232 -9.66 -8.74 -8.77
CA TYR A 232 -10.43 -7.52 -8.57
C TYR A 232 -9.58 -6.28 -8.84
N SER A 233 -10.25 -5.18 -9.16
CA SER A 233 -9.72 -3.82 -9.10
C SER A 233 -10.25 -3.11 -7.87
N VAL A 234 -9.62 -2.02 -7.45
CA VAL A 234 -10.17 -1.11 -6.43
C VAL A 234 -10.71 0.13 -7.11
N LEU A 235 -12.02 0.26 -7.12
CA LEU A 235 -12.72 1.43 -7.64
C LEU A 235 -13.04 2.40 -6.50
N ASN A 236 -12.71 3.68 -6.71
CA ASN A 236 -13.18 4.75 -5.83
C ASN A 236 -13.96 5.78 -6.65
N LEU A 237 -15.22 5.94 -6.32
CA LEU A 237 -16.02 7.06 -6.80
C LEU A 237 -15.74 8.28 -5.92
N PRO A 238 -15.49 9.48 -6.50
CA PRO A 238 -15.20 10.67 -5.71
C PRO A 238 -16.35 11.01 -4.77
N ALA A 239 -16.06 11.67 -3.66
CA ALA A 239 -17.08 12.01 -2.66
C ALA A 239 -18.20 12.93 -3.19
N ASP A 240 -17.93 13.64 -4.29
CA ASP A 240 -18.86 14.48 -5.03
C ASP A 240 -19.41 13.81 -6.31
N TRP A 241 -19.34 12.47 -6.40
CA TRP A 241 -19.84 11.72 -7.53
C TRP A 241 -21.37 11.84 -7.68
N ARG A 242 -21.83 12.00 -8.94
CA ARG A 242 -23.23 11.99 -9.32
C ARG A 242 -23.41 11.17 -10.62
N PRO A 243 -24.52 10.44 -10.77
CA PRO A 243 -24.70 9.53 -11.91
C PRO A 243 -24.78 10.23 -13.27
N ASP A 244 -25.16 11.49 -13.30
CA ASP A 244 -25.35 12.32 -14.50
C ASP A 244 -24.10 13.15 -14.90
N ALA A 245 -23.03 13.06 -14.12
CA ALA A 245 -21.81 13.81 -14.36
C ALA A 245 -20.70 12.97 -15.02
N ARG A 246 -19.74 13.64 -15.65
CA ARG A 246 -18.54 13.02 -16.21
C ARG A 246 -17.32 13.37 -15.36
N TYR A 247 -16.45 12.39 -15.18
CA TYR A 247 -15.28 12.51 -14.31
C TYR A 247 -14.02 12.03 -15.03
N PRO A 248 -12.90 12.75 -14.96
CA PRO A 248 -11.60 12.19 -15.31
C PRO A 248 -11.38 10.86 -14.55
N VAL A 249 -10.65 9.94 -15.17
CA VAL A 249 -10.33 8.63 -14.57
C VAL A 249 -8.82 8.54 -14.37
N ILE A 250 -8.39 8.18 -13.16
CA ILE A 250 -6.99 7.87 -12.86
C ILE A 250 -6.90 6.36 -12.68
N VAL A 251 -6.11 5.71 -13.54
CA VAL A 251 -5.81 4.28 -13.46
C VAL A 251 -4.44 4.12 -12.81
N GLU A 252 -4.33 3.24 -11.81
CA GLU A 252 -3.11 3.07 -11.04
C GLU A 252 -2.67 1.61 -10.97
N TYR A 253 -1.42 1.34 -11.37
CA TYR A 253 -0.77 0.06 -11.15
C TYR A 253 -0.03 0.04 -9.80
N PRO A 254 -0.20 -1.01 -8.98
CA PRO A 254 0.49 -1.14 -7.69
C PRO A 254 1.98 -1.39 -7.86
N GLY A 255 2.76 -1.08 -6.83
CA GLY A 255 4.14 -1.53 -6.68
C GLY A 255 4.23 -3.06 -6.61
N ASN A 256 5.45 -3.58 -6.58
CA ASN A 256 5.69 -4.99 -6.32
C ASN A 256 5.48 -5.31 -4.84
N ILE A 257 5.19 -6.57 -4.49
CA ILE A 257 5.31 -6.98 -3.09
C ILE A 257 6.76 -6.77 -2.64
N PHE A 258 6.94 -5.94 -1.64
CA PHE A 258 8.25 -5.52 -1.19
C PHE A 258 8.20 -5.03 0.26
N PHE A 259 9.11 -5.56 1.09
CA PHE A 259 9.21 -5.19 2.48
C PHE A 259 10.63 -4.77 2.79
N ALA A 260 10.83 -3.47 3.01
CA ALA A 260 12.09 -2.85 3.42
C ALA A 260 11.79 -1.69 4.39
N PRO A 261 12.76 -1.21 5.19
CA PRO A 261 12.51 -0.17 6.19
C PRO A 261 11.84 1.12 5.67
N ALA A 262 11.99 1.43 4.39
CA ALA A 262 11.35 2.59 3.76
C ALA A 262 10.14 2.23 2.88
N CYS A 263 9.86 0.94 2.65
CA CYS A 263 8.85 0.50 1.70
C CYS A 263 8.14 -0.75 2.18
N TYR A 264 6.87 -0.61 2.50
CA TYR A 264 5.97 -1.72 2.81
C TYR A 264 4.91 -1.80 1.72
N SER A 265 4.98 -2.81 0.85
CA SER A 265 4.04 -2.99 -0.25
C SER A 265 3.58 -4.45 -0.36
N THR A 266 2.27 -4.66 -0.46
CA THR A 266 1.68 -6.00 -0.65
C THR A 266 1.55 -6.39 -2.12
N GLY A 267 1.74 -5.46 -3.04
CA GLY A 267 1.57 -5.71 -4.48
C GLY A 267 0.12 -5.75 -4.95
N LEU A 268 -0.85 -5.42 -4.08
CA LEU A 268 -2.28 -5.48 -4.35
C LEU A 268 -2.87 -4.13 -4.75
N PRO A 269 -3.99 -4.09 -5.51
CA PRO A 269 -4.70 -2.86 -5.87
C PRO A 269 -5.19 -2.06 -4.66
N ASP A 270 -5.36 -2.69 -3.49
CA ASP A 270 -5.75 -2.03 -2.23
C ASP A 270 -4.80 -0.89 -1.85
N GLN A 271 -3.53 -0.97 -2.26
CA GLN A 271 -2.52 0.04 -1.99
C GLN A 271 -2.40 1.13 -3.06
N CYS A 272 -3.21 1.11 -4.10
CA CYS A 272 -3.27 2.16 -5.11
C CYS A 272 -3.96 3.40 -4.54
N VAL A 273 -3.20 4.46 -4.24
CA VAL A 273 -3.72 5.71 -3.65
C VAL A 273 -3.06 6.97 -4.20
N ILE A 274 -2.15 6.85 -5.15
CA ILE A 274 -1.56 8.03 -5.81
C ILE A 274 -2.68 8.86 -6.44
N GLY A 275 -3.60 8.22 -7.16
CA GLY A 275 -4.75 8.88 -7.75
C GLY A 275 -5.66 9.54 -6.70
N TYR A 276 -5.85 8.89 -5.55
CA TYR A 276 -6.57 9.49 -4.43
C TYR A 276 -5.83 10.73 -3.88
N GLY A 277 -4.52 10.65 -3.76
CA GLY A 277 -3.65 11.76 -3.37
C GLY A 277 -3.70 12.94 -4.34
N MET A 278 -3.74 12.67 -5.66
CA MET A 278 -3.87 13.70 -6.70
C MET A 278 -5.16 14.50 -6.57
N THR A 279 -6.25 13.88 -6.14
CA THR A 279 -7.61 14.45 -6.19
C THR A 279 -8.17 14.79 -4.82
N LYS A 280 -7.53 14.36 -3.74
CA LYS A 280 -8.09 14.39 -2.38
C LYS A 280 -9.46 13.69 -2.31
N GLY A 281 -9.66 12.65 -3.12
CA GLY A 281 -10.89 11.87 -3.19
C GLY A 281 -12.09 12.60 -3.80
N ARG A 282 -11.87 13.67 -4.59
CA ARG A 282 -12.94 14.47 -5.21
C ARG A 282 -12.66 14.78 -6.68
N GLY A 283 -13.72 14.89 -7.47
CA GLY A 283 -13.67 15.41 -8.85
C GLY A 283 -13.09 14.46 -9.89
N ALA A 284 -12.58 13.28 -9.51
CA ALA A 284 -12.13 12.25 -10.45
C ALA A 284 -12.35 10.85 -9.87
N ILE A 285 -12.61 9.88 -10.73
CA ILE A 285 -12.68 8.45 -10.40
C ILE A 285 -11.26 7.91 -10.32
N THR A 286 -10.95 7.09 -9.29
CA THR A 286 -9.68 6.39 -9.22
C THR A 286 -9.89 4.88 -9.30
N LEU A 287 -8.99 4.19 -10.01
CA LEU A 287 -9.10 2.77 -10.32
C LEU A 287 -7.72 2.11 -10.15
N GLY A 288 -7.53 1.43 -9.03
CA GLY A 288 -6.37 0.55 -8.81
C GLY A 288 -6.57 -0.76 -9.55
N VAL A 289 -5.63 -1.15 -10.42
CA VAL A 289 -5.75 -2.34 -11.26
C VAL A 289 -4.72 -3.40 -10.89
N PRO A 290 -5.04 -4.70 -10.94
CA PRO A 290 -4.12 -5.79 -10.62
C PRO A 290 -3.16 -6.11 -11.76
N PHE A 291 -2.09 -6.86 -11.45
CA PHE A 291 -1.38 -7.70 -12.39
C PHE A 291 -1.97 -9.11 -12.34
N LEU A 292 -2.07 -9.81 -13.47
CA LEU A 292 -2.90 -11.01 -13.57
C LEU A 292 -2.12 -12.28 -13.92
N ASP A 293 -2.56 -13.36 -13.27
CA ASP A 293 -2.43 -14.72 -13.75
C ASP A 293 -3.86 -15.26 -13.99
N ARG A 294 -4.34 -15.11 -15.22
CA ARG A 294 -5.69 -15.54 -15.62
C ARG A 294 -5.87 -17.03 -15.50
N ALA A 295 -4.85 -17.81 -15.83
CA ALA A 295 -4.92 -19.26 -15.77
C ALA A 295 -5.11 -19.76 -14.32
N ALA A 296 -4.49 -19.08 -13.36
CA ALA A 296 -4.67 -19.38 -11.93
C ALA A 296 -5.83 -18.62 -11.28
N GLY A 297 -6.53 -17.73 -11.99
CA GLY A 297 -7.64 -16.93 -11.47
C GLY A 297 -7.24 -16.00 -10.32
N LYS A 298 -6.04 -15.46 -10.33
CA LYS A 298 -5.50 -14.69 -9.20
C LYS A 298 -4.73 -13.44 -9.61
N ILE A 299 -4.57 -12.55 -8.63
CA ILE A 299 -3.68 -11.39 -8.70
C ILE A 299 -2.23 -11.85 -8.49
N VAL A 300 -1.30 -11.22 -9.24
CA VAL A 300 0.13 -11.44 -9.11
C VAL A 300 0.76 -10.31 -8.29
N GLU A 301 1.21 -10.64 -7.10
CA GLU A 301 1.83 -9.68 -6.18
C GLU A 301 3.29 -9.39 -6.53
N ASN A 302 3.97 -10.33 -7.20
CA ASN A 302 5.37 -10.23 -7.61
C ASN A 302 5.55 -10.55 -9.09
N GLY A 303 6.18 -9.67 -9.86
CA GLY A 303 6.35 -9.82 -11.30
C GLY A 303 5.13 -9.34 -12.09
N TRP A 304 5.02 -9.77 -13.34
CA TRP A 304 4.01 -9.28 -14.28
C TRP A 304 2.79 -10.19 -14.43
N GLY A 305 2.92 -11.48 -14.05
CA GLY A 305 1.97 -12.48 -14.51
C GLY A 305 1.99 -12.56 -16.04
N ASN A 306 0.83 -12.46 -16.66
CA ASN A 306 0.72 -12.29 -18.13
C ASN A 306 0.43 -10.80 -18.44
N PRO A 307 1.40 -10.07 -19.05
CA PRO A 307 1.21 -8.65 -19.39
C PRO A 307 0.09 -8.40 -20.41
N ASP A 308 -0.16 -9.31 -21.33
CA ASP A 308 -1.21 -9.17 -22.35
C ASP A 308 -2.60 -9.32 -21.72
N ASP A 309 -2.79 -10.32 -20.84
CA ASP A 309 -4.02 -10.49 -20.07
C ASP A 309 -4.30 -9.28 -19.18
N THR A 310 -3.24 -8.69 -18.59
CA THR A 310 -3.35 -7.49 -17.78
C THR A 310 -3.77 -6.29 -18.62
N ALA A 311 -3.16 -6.09 -19.80
CA ALA A 311 -3.52 -4.99 -20.71
C ALA A 311 -4.98 -5.10 -21.19
N GLU A 312 -5.42 -6.31 -21.56
CA GLU A 312 -6.81 -6.56 -21.93
C GLU A 312 -7.78 -6.29 -20.78
N TYR A 313 -7.46 -6.80 -19.59
CA TYR A 313 -8.28 -6.57 -18.40
C TYR A 313 -8.45 -5.08 -18.10
N VAL A 314 -7.36 -4.32 -18.12
CA VAL A 314 -7.39 -2.88 -17.85
C VAL A 314 -8.23 -2.16 -18.89
N THR A 315 -8.08 -2.48 -20.17
CA THR A 315 -8.88 -1.89 -21.25
C THR A 315 -10.38 -2.12 -21.03
N ARG A 316 -10.79 -3.35 -20.68
CA ARG A 316 -12.19 -3.70 -20.39
C ARG A 316 -12.70 -3.01 -19.11
N MET A 317 -11.86 -2.97 -18.07
CA MET A 317 -12.22 -2.34 -16.79
C MET A 317 -12.44 -0.84 -16.94
N VAL A 318 -11.55 -0.15 -17.67
CA VAL A 318 -11.67 1.28 -17.98
C VAL A 318 -12.96 1.55 -18.78
N ALA A 319 -13.24 0.73 -19.81
CA ALA A 319 -14.46 0.86 -20.57
C ALA A 319 -15.69 0.74 -19.68
N ARG A 320 -15.72 -0.27 -18.78
CA ARG A 320 -16.83 -0.48 -17.84
C ARG A 320 -17.02 0.69 -16.87
N VAL A 321 -15.91 1.23 -16.32
CA VAL A 321 -15.96 2.40 -15.42
C VAL A 321 -16.51 3.63 -16.15
N CYS A 322 -16.10 3.85 -17.39
CA CYS A 322 -16.63 4.94 -18.21
C CYS A 322 -18.14 4.81 -18.49
N ASP A 323 -18.59 3.60 -18.81
CA ASP A 323 -19.98 3.33 -19.16
C ASP A 323 -20.91 3.34 -17.96
N GLN A 324 -20.48 2.77 -16.83
CA GLN A 324 -21.37 2.56 -15.67
C GLN A 324 -21.27 3.65 -14.61
N HIS A 325 -20.13 4.36 -14.55
CA HIS A 325 -19.87 5.33 -13.48
C HIS A 325 -19.52 6.73 -13.98
N GLY A 326 -19.73 7.01 -15.28
CA GLY A 326 -19.55 8.33 -15.83
C GLY A 326 -18.09 8.73 -16.01
N GLY A 327 -17.16 7.78 -16.19
CA GLY A 327 -15.78 8.11 -16.56
C GLY A 327 -15.70 8.81 -17.92
N ASP A 328 -14.86 9.82 -18.01
CA ASP A 328 -14.62 10.58 -19.24
C ASP A 328 -13.50 9.91 -20.04
N ARG A 329 -13.85 9.31 -21.18
CA ARG A 329 -12.91 8.61 -22.08
C ARG A 329 -11.82 9.54 -22.67
N GLY A 330 -12.06 10.83 -22.74
CA GLY A 330 -11.09 11.82 -23.19
C GLY A 330 -10.11 12.30 -22.12
N ASN A 331 -10.34 11.91 -20.86
CA ASN A 331 -9.57 12.38 -19.71
C ASN A 331 -9.16 11.23 -18.80
N ILE A 332 -8.42 10.24 -19.35
CA ILE A 332 -7.90 9.09 -18.61
C ILE A 332 -6.39 9.28 -18.40
N VAL A 333 -5.95 9.23 -17.14
CA VAL A 333 -4.55 9.39 -16.74
C VAL A 333 -4.07 8.11 -16.08
N LEU A 334 -2.89 7.63 -16.50
CA LEU A 334 -2.25 6.44 -15.94
C LEU A 334 -1.25 6.84 -14.85
N THR A 335 -1.14 6.07 -13.79
CA THR A 335 -0.11 6.27 -12.76
C THR A 335 0.40 4.96 -12.19
N GLY A 336 1.57 5.01 -11.54
CA GLY A 336 2.12 3.86 -10.83
C GLY A 336 3.39 4.17 -10.08
N PHE A 337 3.66 3.32 -9.08
CA PHE A 337 4.85 3.37 -8.26
C PHE A 337 5.71 2.13 -8.48
N SER A 338 7.04 2.26 -8.51
CA SER A 338 7.99 1.15 -8.60
C SER A 338 7.65 0.23 -9.80
N ARG A 339 7.29 -1.04 -9.57
CA ARG A 339 6.74 -1.94 -10.62
C ARG A 339 5.61 -1.26 -11.40
N GLY A 340 4.72 -0.55 -10.72
CA GLY A 340 3.63 0.19 -11.35
C GLY A 340 4.11 1.30 -12.26
N ALA A 341 5.21 1.97 -11.94
CA ALA A 341 5.83 2.96 -12.80
C ALA A 341 6.40 2.32 -14.07
N ILE A 342 7.10 1.19 -13.97
CA ILE A 342 7.53 0.40 -15.13
C ILE A 342 6.31 -0.06 -15.95
N ALA A 343 5.23 -0.48 -15.29
CA ALA A 343 3.99 -0.91 -15.94
C ALA A 343 3.33 0.20 -16.78
N CYS A 344 3.50 1.48 -16.43
CA CYS A 344 3.01 2.58 -17.27
C CYS A 344 3.54 2.46 -18.72
N GLY A 345 4.81 2.09 -18.91
CA GLY A 345 5.38 1.82 -20.21
C GLY A 345 5.25 0.37 -20.67
N TYR A 346 5.44 -0.59 -19.77
CA TYR A 346 5.52 -2.00 -20.12
C TYR A 346 4.16 -2.63 -20.45
N ILE A 347 3.12 -2.23 -19.74
CA ILE A 347 1.73 -2.70 -19.93
C ILE A 347 0.86 -1.59 -20.53
N GLY A 348 0.96 -0.36 -19.99
CA GLY A 348 0.15 0.76 -20.47
C GLY A 348 0.41 1.17 -21.92
N LEU A 349 1.59 0.83 -22.48
CA LEU A 349 1.94 1.02 -23.89
C LEU A 349 2.14 -0.31 -24.62
N ARG A 350 1.49 -1.38 -24.15
CA ARG A 350 1.69 -2.75 -24.65
C ARG A 350 1.32 -2.88 -26.13
N ASP A 351 0.18 -2.33 -26.50
CA ASP A 351 -0.34 -2.27 -27.86
C ASP A 351 -1.03 -0.91 -28.11
N ASP A 352 -1.42 -0.65 -29.34
CA ASP A 352 -2.05 0.62 -29.74
C ASP A 352 -3.41 0.82 -29.07
N ARG A 353 -4.14 -0.26 -28.73
CA ARG A 353 -5.47 -0.19 -28.11
C ARG A 353 -5.40 0.37 -26.70
N ILE A 354 -4.48 -0.17 -25.87
CA ILE A 354 -4.34 0.34 -24.49
C ILE A 354 -3.59 1.68 -24.48
N ALA A 355 -2.60 1.89 -25.36
CA ALA A 355 -1.86 3.14 -25.47
C ALA A 355 -2.76 4.33 -25.83
N ALA A 356 -3.81 4.09 -26.64
CA ALA A 356 -4.77 5.12 -27.03
C ALA A 356 -5.67 5.62 -25.88
N LEU A 357 -5.68 4.96 -24.73
CA LEU A 357 -6.50 5.37 -23.59
C LEU A 357 -5.95 6.61 -22.88
N TRP A 358 -4.63 6.81 -22.89
CA TRP A 358 -3.97 7.69 -21.95
C TRP A 358 -3.80 9.11 -22.47
N LYS A 359 -4.43 10.08 -21.80
CA LYS A 359 -4.18 11.49 -22.02
C LYS A 359 -2.82 11.93 -21.48
N GLY A 360 -2.38 11.30 -20.41
CA GLY A 360 -1.06 11.48 -19.83
C GLY A 360 -0.76 10.39 -18.81
N PHE A 361 0.46 10.37 -18.28
CA PHE A 361 0.79 9.47 -17.18
C PHE A 361 1.78 10.06 -16.19
N HIS A 362 1.74 9.53 -14.97
CA HIS A 362 2.68 9.80 -13.91
C HIS A 362 3.40 8.50 -13.54
N ALA A 363 4.72 8.51 -13.55
CA ALA A 363 5.54 7.40 -13.06
C ALA A 363 6.36 7.84 -11.84
N CYS A 364 6.26 7.07 -10.76
CA CYS A 364 6.98 7.34 -9.53
C CYS A 364 8.01 6.25 -9.28
N GLN A 365 9.30 6.63 -9.32
CA GLN A 365 10.44 5.72 -9.16
C GLN A 365 10.39 4.55 -10.15
N HIS A 366 11.32 4.47 -11.06
CA HIS A 366 11.35 3.62 -12.23
C HIS A 366 10.32 3.99 -13.33
N TYR A 367 10.76 3.89 -14.53
CA TYR A 367 9.94 3.90 -15.74
C TYR A 367 10.65 3.17 -16.89
N ASP A 368 11.86 2.84 -16.70
CA ASP A 368 12.87 2.44 -17.66
C ASP A 368 12.76 0.97 -18.10
N GLY A 369 12.17 0.15 -17.23
CA GLY A 369 12.30 -1.30 -17.39
C GLY A 369 13.78 -1.70 -17.38
N ASP A 370 14.39 -1.60 -16.25
CA ASP A 370 15.80 -1.90 -15.93
C ASP A 370 16.25 -3.34 -16.20
N GLY A 371 15.54 -4.09 -17.07
CA GLY A 371 15.75 -5.51 -17.37
C GLY A 371 14.98 -6.44 -16.45
N TRP A 372 14.29 -5.92 -15.44
CA TRP A 372 13.56 -6.75 -14.48
C TRP A 372 12.39 -7.49 -15.14
N ASN A 373 12.41 -8.84 -15.04
CA ASN A 373 11.38 -9.72 -15.61
C ASN A 373 11.04 -9.42 -17.10
N GLY A 374 12.05 -9.08 -17.92
CA GLY A 374 11.89 -8.83 -19.33
C GLY A 374 11.45 -7.40 -19.72
N ALA A 375 11.27 -6.51 -18.76
CA ALA A 375 11.10 -5.08 -19.03
C ALA A 375 12.47 -4.44 -19.26
N THR A 376 12.83 -4.16 -20.52
CA THR A 376 14.13 -3.61 -20.91
C THR A 376 14.01 -2.17 -21.40
N LEU A 377 15.08 -1.38 -21.30
CA LEU A 377 15.13 0.00 -21.80
C LEU A 377 14.88 0.05 -23.32
N ALA A 378 15.47 -0.84 -24.09
CA ALA A 378 15.24 -0.94 -25.54
C ALA A 378 13.75 -1.15 -25.87
N GLY A 379 13.10 -2.09 -25.19
CA GLY A 379 11.66 -2.31 -25.33
C GLY A 379 10.81 -1.13 -24.81
N ALA A 380 11.28 -0.40 -23.80
CA ALA A 380 10.59 0.80 -23.32
C ALA A 380 10.62 1.93 -24.37
N ILE A 381 11.76 2.13 -25.05
CA ILE A 381 11.92 3.10 -26.16
C ILE A 381 10.97 2.73 -27.31
N GLU A 382 10.92 1.44 -27.70
CA GLU A 382 10.02 0.97 -28.76
C GLU A 382 8.55 1.25 -28.43
N ARG A 383 8.12 0.88 -27.22
CA ARG A 383 6.73 1.09 -26.78
C ARG A 383 6.37 2.56 -26.59
N ALA A 384 7.33 3.38 -26.18
CA ALA A 384 7.15 4.81 -25.98
C ALA A 384 6.65 5.52 -27.25
N ALA A 385 7.03 5.04 -28.44
CA ALA A 385 6.56 5.56 -29.71
C ALA A 385 5.04 5.40 -29.93
N ARG A 386 4.34 4.56 -29.16
CA ARG A 386 2.88 4.41 -29.20
C ARG A 386 2.14 5.47 -28.38
N PHE A 387 2.84 6.14 -27.47
CA PHE A 387 2.19 7.16 -26.64
C PHE A 387 1.70 8.34 -27.50
N ARG A 388 0.45 8.72 -27.30
CA ARG A 388 -0.20 9.84 -28.01
C ARG A 388 -0.78 10.87 -27.05
N GLY A 389 -0.48 10.72 -25.74
CA GLY A 389 -0.95 11.64 -24.71
C GLY A 389 -0.20 12.98 -24.73
N GLU A 390 -0.69 13.90 -23.92
CA GLU A 390 -0.26 15.31 -23.94
C GLU A 390 0.92 15.59 -23.01
N ALA A 391 1.05 14.83 -21.91
CA ALA A 391 2.05 15.11 -20.87
C ALA A 391 2.42 13.89 -20.01
N VAL A 392 3.65 13.93 -19.49
CA VAL A 392 4.19 12.97 -18.53
C VAL A 392 4.67 13.72 -17.28
N PHE A 393 4.40 13.17 -16.11
CA PHE A 393 4.98 13.61 -14.84
C PHE A 393 5.85 12.48 -14.29
N GLN A 394 7.09 12.78 -13.99
CA GLN A 394 8.07 11.80 -13.49
C GLN A 394 8.53 12.20 -12.10
N THR A 395 8.46 11.28 -11.14
CA THR A 395 8.89 11.52 -9.77
C THR A 395 10.08 10.62 -9.38
N ASP A 396 11.10 11.20 -8.76
CA ASP A 396 12.26 10.53 -8.16
C ASP A 396 13.18 9.75 -9.12
N ASN A 397 13.07 9.96 -10.41
CA ASN A 397 13.98 9.37 -11.39
C ASN A 397 14.94 10.41 -11.95
N PRO A 398 16.23 10.11 -12.09
CA PRO A 398 17.17 10.99 -12.76
C PRO A 398 16.77 11.17 -14.24
N PRO A 399 16.65 12.41 -14.75
CA PRO A 399 16.26 12.65 -16.13
C PRO A 399 17.14 11.96 -17.17
N ASP A 400 18.44 11.91 -16.96
CA ASP A 400 19.42 11.35 -17.87
C ASP A 400 19.23 9.86 -18.15
N GLN A 401 18.74 9.10 -17.18
CA GLN A 401 18.50 7.67 -17.35
C GLN A 401 17.33 7.36 -18.30
N PHE A 402 16.34 8.26 -18.36
CA PHE A 402 15.10 8.02 -19.09
C PHE A 402 14.95 8.90 -20.33
N GLN A 403 15.91 9.76 -20.59
CA GLN A 403 15.86 10.68 -21.71
C GLN A 403 15.57 9.96 -23.06
N PRO A 404 16.17 8.81 -23.38
CA PRO A 404 15.87 8.12 -24.64
C PRO A 404 14.39 7.68 -24.76
N VAL A 405 13.75 7.30 -23.64
CA VAL A 405 12.32 6.94 -23.60
C VAL A 405 11.46 8.19 -23.80
N MET A 406 11.82 9.29 -23.16
CA MET A 406 11.10 10.56 -23.26
C MET A 406 11.20 11.16 -24.68
N ASP A 407 12.37 11.06 -25.30
CA ASP A 407 12.58 11.48 -26.69
C ASP A 407 11.71 10.69 -27.66
N ALA A 408 11.55 9.38 -27.42
CA ALA A 408 10.68 8.54 -28.22
C ALA A 408 9.19 8.87 -28.06
N MET A 409 8.78 9.30 -26.87
CA MET A 409 7.40 9.77 -26.60
C MET A 409 7.05 11.09 -27.29
N LYS A 410 8.04 11.94 -27.55
CA LYS A 410 7.86 13.27 -28.16
C LYS A 410 6.85 14.16 -27.42
N THR A 411 6.81 14.06 -26.10
CA THR A 411 5.83 14.77 -25.29
C THR A 411 6.50 15.58 -24.17
N LYS A 412 5.74 16.48 -23.56
CA LYS A 412 6.22 17.30 -22.43
C LYS A 412 6.38 16.42 -21.18
N VAL A 413 7.56 16.49 -20.56
CA VAL A 413 7.86 15.82 -19.29
C VAL A 413 8.07 16.86 -18.19
N THR A 414 7.42 16.63 -17.05
CA THR A 414 7.63 17.38 -15.81
C THR A 414 8.33 16.48 -14.81
N TRP A 415 9.42 16.98 -14.21
CA TRP A 415 10.22 16.23 -13.22
C TRP A 415 10.06 16.82 -11.83
N ALA A 416 9.98 15.96 -10.82
CA ALA A 416 9.94 16.35 -9.42
C ALA A 416 10.60 15.30 -8.51
N GLU A 417 11.24 15.77 -7.44
CA GLU A 417 11.68 14.92 -6.35
C GLU A 417 10.59 14.84 -5.28
N SER A 418 10.33 13.66 -4.71
CA SER A 418 9.33 13.49 -3.65
C SER A 418 9.82 14.02 -2.30
N GLY A 419 11.12 13.98 -2.06
CA GLY A 419 11.72 14.25 -0.74
C GLY A 419 11.64 13.07 0.24
N LEU A 420 11.13 11.92 -0.19
CA LEU A 420 10.94 10.73 0.66
C LEU A 420 12.12 9.76 0.62
N GLY A 421 13.06 9.99 -0.28
CA GLY A 421 14.15 9.07 -0.55
C GLY A 421 13.75 7.92 -1.48
N PHE A 422 14.67 7.00 -1.69
CA PHE A 422 14.50 5.92 -2.64
C PHE A 422 13.50 4.86 -2.12
N HIS A 423 12.62 4.39 -2.98
CA HIS A 423 11.61 3.37 -2.71
C HIS A 423 10.73 3.64 -1.48
N SER A 424 10.34 4.89 -1.29
CA SER A 424 9.35 5.23 -0.28
C SER A 424 7.93 5.07 -0.79
N THR A 425 7.06 4.54 0.04
CA THR A 425 5.65 4.30 -0.28
C THR A 425 4.65 5.27 0.35
N ALA A 426 5.13 6.33 1.01
CA ALA A 426 4.24 7.37 1.57
C ALA A 426 3.72 8.32 0.48
N MET A 427 2.86 7.80 -0.40
CA MET A 427 2.52 8.38 -1.70
C MET A 427 1.55 9.55 -1.64
N PHE A 428 2.06 10.77 -1.87
CA PHE A 428 1.26 11.92 -2.27
C PHE A 428 0.00 12.20 -1.41
N LEU A 429 -0.02 11.73 -0.16
CA LEU A 429 -1.16 11.88 0.76
C LEU A 429 -1.03 13.07 1.70
N ASP A 430 -0.18 14.03 1.37
CA ASP A 430 0.07 15.27 2.11
C ASP A 430 0.17 16.47 1.16
N ASP A 431 0.58 17.63 1.67
CA ASP A 431 0.75 18.85 0.88
C ASP A 431 2.24 19.23 0.68
N ARG A 432 3.15 18.24 0.61
CA ARG A 432 4.55 18.51 0.24
C ARG A 432 4.65 19.12 -1.18
N PRO A 433 5.74 19.80 -1.51
CA PRO A 433 5.88 20.49 -2.80
C PRO A 433 5.63 19.59 -4.01
N SER A 434 6.18 18.37 -4.02
CA SER A 434 6.00 17.41 -5.12
C SER A 434 4.53 17.00 -5.29
N THR A 435 3.81 16.77 -4.19
CA THR A 435 2.39 16.43 -4.23
C THR A 435 1.54 17.59 -4.77
N ARG A 436 1.82 18.82 -4.34
CA ARG A 436 1.13 20.01 -4.91
C ARG A 436 1.36 20.14 -6.40
N ARG A 437 2.62 20.00 -6.86
CA ARG A 437 2.96 20.04 -8.29
C ARG A 437 2.26 18.95 -9.09
N LEU A 438 2.17 17.71 -8.55
CA LEU A 438 1.47 16.60 -9.19
C LEU A 438 -0.03 16.88 -9.32
N ARG A 439 -0.67 17.43 -8.28
CA ARG A 439 -2.08 17.86 -8.32
C ARG A 439 -2.32 18.95 -9.34
N GLU A 440 -1.48 19.96 -9.36
CA GLU A 440 -1.56 21.05 -10.34
C GLU A 440 -1.41 20.53 -11.77
N TRP A 441 -0.41 19.67 -12.03
CA TRP A 441 -0.21 19.03 -13.31
C TRP A 441 -1.45 18.22 -13.75
N PHE A 442 -2.01 17.41 -12.86
CA PHE A 442 -3.20 16.61 -13.17
C PHE A 442 -4.39 17.50 -13.56
N TRP A 443 -4.71 18.51 -12.76
CA TRP A 443 -5.84 19.38 -13.04
C TRP A 443 -5.64 20.31 -14.24
N GLN A 444 -4.41 20.66 -14.56
CA GLN A 444 -4.10 21.37 -15.81
C GLN A 444 -4.31 20.48 -17.03
N LEU A 445 -3.94 19.19 -16.93
CA LEU A 445 -4.06 18.24 -18.02
C LEU A 445 -5.51 17.90 -18.36
N VAL A 446 -6.35 17.65 -17.36
CA VAL A 446 -7.74 17.17 -17.56
C VAL A 446 -8.79 18.28 -17.54
N GLY A 447 -8.39 19.51 -17.26
CA GLY A 447 -9.31 20.63 -16.98
C GLY A 447 -9.92 20.52 -15.57
N ASN A 448 -9.92 21.62 -14.84
CA ASN A 448 -10.48 21.65 -13.49
C ASN A 448 -12.01 21.82 -13.58
N PRO A 449 -12.83 20.80 -13.22
CA PRO A 449 -14.28 20.93 -13.30
C PRO A 449 -14.89 21.96 -12.32
N ARG A 450 -14.04 22.60 -11.49
CA ARG A 450 -14.44 23.59 -10.47
C ARG A 450 -14.13 25.03 -10.85
N ARG A 451 -13.70 25.28 -12.10
CA ARG A 451 -13.55 26.64 -12.63
C ARG A 451 -14.73 27.04 -13.48
#